data_de398b6ddd05e36c93da5399a399e922
#
_entry.id   de398b6ddd05e36c93da5399a399e922
#
_cell.length_a   1.000
_cell.length_b   1.000
_cell.length_c   1.000
_cell.angle_alpha   90.00
_cell.angle_beta   90.00
_cell.angle_gamma   90.00
#
_symmetry.space_group_name_H-M   'P 1'
#
loop_
_entity.id
_entity.type
_entity.pdbx_description
1 polymer ?
#
loop_
_entity_poly.entity_id
_entity_poly.type
_entity_poly.pdbx_seq_one_letter_code
_entity_poly.pdbx_strand_id
1 'polypeptide(L)'
;MISLCVAVAAVGWFAPALSVTEHLGFVPILARAEPWRLVTSIFDHAGLAHLALNMLCLWMVGSFLEPMLGRWRYAALYLVSGLGGGLLILAWARWTGPSVEWVQLTVGASGAIFGMFGAMVWVVRRLGGNLRGILVVLAINIVFTLTNSGTVSWQGHFGGLIVGLVLGAVYAFAPRGRHRVYSIIATVGVAVLVLGTYVALSTGLPTTDAITSQIWG
;
A
#
# COMPACT_ATOMS: atom_id res chain seq x y z
N MET A 1 5.31 7.28 11.00
CA MET A 1 5.38 6.17 10.04
C MET A 1 6.81 5.62 9.94
N ILE A 2 7.79 6.44 9.56
CA ILE A 2 9.20 6.02 9.45
C ILE A 2 9.68 5.30 10.71
N SER A 3 9.48 5.91 11.89
CA SER A 3 9.91 5.32 13.16
C SER A 3 9.29 3.93 13.41
N LEU A 4 8.05 3.71 12.99
CA LEU A 4 7.38 2.41 13.14
C LEU A 4 7.99 1.36 12.19
N CYS A 5 8.23 1.70 10.93
CA CYS A 5 8.90 0.80 9.97
C CYS A 5 10.31 0.41 10.47
N VAL A 6 11.09 1.41 10.95
CA VAL A 6 12.43 1.16 11.50
C VAL A 6 12.37 0.28 12.75
N ALA A 7 11.39 0.51 13.64
CA ALA A 7 11.22 -0.31 14.84
C ALA A 7 10.86 -1.77 14.50
N VAL A 8 9.93 -1.99 13.55
CA VAL A 8 9.56 -3.34 13.09
C VAL A 8 10.78 -4.05 12.49
N ALA A 9 11.52 -3.39 11.60
CA ALA A 9 12.73 -3.94 11.01
C ALA A 9 13.81 -4.26 12.06
N ALA A 10 14.00 -3.36 13.04
CA ALA A 10 14.94 -3.59 14.13
C ALA A 10 14.56 -4.84 14.96
N VAL A 11 13.27 -5.01 15.28
CA VAL A 11 12.81 -6.22 15.98
C VAL A 11 13.13 -7.48 15.15
N GLY A 12 12.85 -7.48 13.84
CA GLY A 12 13.15 -8.61 12.97
C GLY A 12 14.66 -8.95 12.91
N TRP A 13 15.53 -7.93 12.94
CA TRP A 13 16.98 -8.15 12.88
C TRP A 13 17.61 -8.57 14.20
N PHE A 14 17.16 -7.99 15.32
CA PHE A 14 17.73 -8.28 16.63
C PHE A 14 17.05 -9.47 17.35
N ALA A 15 15.86 -9.87 16.90
CA ALA A 15 15.14 -11.01 17.43
C ALA A 15 14.63 -11.95 16.30
N PRO A 16 15.53 -12.56 15.51
CA PRO A 16 15.17 -13.37 14.34
C PRO A 16 14.27 -14.57 14.69
N ALA A 17 14.36 -15.08 15.91
CA ALA A 17 13.48 -16.16 16.39
C ALA A 17 11.97 -15.78 16.40
N LEU A 18 11.63 -14.50 16.32
CA LEU A 18 10.24 -14.04 16.24
C LEU A 18 9.65 -14.15 14.83
N SER A 19 10.44 -14.49 13.81
CA SER A 19 9.97 -14.62 12.42
C SER A 19 9.04 -13.47 11.98
N VAL A 20 9.44 -12.22 12.28
CA VAL A 20 8.58 -11.02 12.15
C VAL A 20 7.94 -10.95 10.77
N THR A 21 8.72 -11.10 9.71
CA THR A 21 8.24 -11.01 8.33
C THR A 21 7.23 -12.10 7.99
N GLU A 22 7.42 -13.31 8.51
CA GLU A 22 6.48 -14.43 8.32
C GLU A 22 5.13 -14.17 8.99
N HIS A 23 5.09 -13.44 10.11
CA HIS A 23 3.86 -13.12 10.85
C HIS A 23 3.20 -11.82 10.41
N LEU A 24 3.96 -10.84 9.92
CA LEU A 24 3.45 -9.52 9.55
C LEU A 24 3.19 -9.35 8.06
N GLY A 25 3.89 -10.08 7.19
CA GLY A 25 3.77 -9.97 5.74
C GLY A 25 2.42 -10.45 5.22
N PHE A 26 1.93 -9.80 4.20
CA PHE A 26 0.64 -10.13 3.57
C PHE A 26 0.79 -11.32 2.64
N VAL A 27 -0.06 -12.33 2.83
CA VAL A 27 -0.16 -13.53 2.00
C VAL A 27 -1.63 -13.74 1.66
N PRO A 28 -2.03 -13.71 0.38
CA PRO A 28 -3.44 -13.77 -0.02
C PRO A 28 -4.23 -14.95 0.54
N ILE A 29 -3.66 -16.14 0.60
CA ILE A 29 -4.34 -17.34 1.13
C ILE A 29 -4.70 -17.20 2.61
N LEU A 30 -3.94 -16.39 3.36
CA LEU A 30 -4.18 -16.14 4.78
C LEU A 30 -5.10 -14.94 5.05
N ALA A 31 -5.59 -14.27 3.99
CA ALA A 31 -6.34 -13.03 4.11
C ALA A 31 -7.53 -13.11 5.08
N ARG A 32 -8.24 -14.25 5.13
CA ARG A 32 -9.36 -14.46 6.04
C ARG A 32 -8.93 -14.87 7.45
N ALA A 33 -7.95 -15.75 7.56
CA ALA A 33 -7.48 -16.28 8.84
C ALA A 33 -6.66 -15.26 9.62
N GLU A 34 -5.88 -14.45 8.92
CA GLU A 34 -4.92 -13.50 9.47
C GLU A 34 -5.08 -12.08 8.87
N PRO A 35 -6.27 -11.44 9.07
CA PRO A 35 -6.60 -10.17 8.40
C PRO A 35 -5.72 -9.00 8.84
N TRP A 36 -5.04 -9.09 10.00
CA TRP A 36 -4.09 -8.06 10.45
C TRP A 36 -2.93 -7.87 9.48
N ARG A 37 -2.56 -8.89 8.70
CA ARG A 37 -1.48 -8.84 7.71
C ARG A 37 -1.70 -7.76 6.64
N LEU A 38 -2.97 -7.43 6.34
CA LEU A 38 -3.32 -6.32 5.46
C LEU A 38 -2.76 -4.98 5.95
N VAL A 39 -2.66 -4.79 7.26
CA VAL A 39 -2.14 -3.57 7.89
C VAL A 39 -0.66 -3.71 8.24
N THR A 40 -0.26 -4.83 8.83
CA THR A 40 1.09 -5.00 9.37
C THR A 40 2.16 -5.07 8.29
N SER A 41 1.84 -5.66 7.14
CA SER A 41 2.74 -5.75 5.99
C SER A 41 3.23 -4.38 5.46
N ILE A 42 2.45 -3.31 5.68
CA ILE A 42 2.80 -1.95 5.27
C ILE A 42 4.02 -1.41 6.05
N PHE A 43 4.30 -1.99 7.22
CA PHE A 43 5.37 -1.54 8.12
C PHE A 43 6.58 -2.45 8.14
N ASP A 44 6.47 -3.67 7.59
CA ASP A 44 7.57 -4.60 7.49
C ASP A 44 8.34 -4.47 6.17
N HIS A 45 9.61 -4.89 6.13
CA HIS A 45 10.49 -4.73 4.97
C HIS A 45 11.43 -5.94 4.81
N ALA A 46 11.58 -6.42 3.58
CA ALA A 46 12.34 -7.61 3.22
C ALA A 46 13.88 -7.46 3.37
N GLY A 47 14.38 -6.33 3.88
CA GLY A 47 15.81 -6.13 4.12
C GLY A 47 16.20 -4.65 4.12
N LEU A 48 17.48 -4.39 4.43
CA LEU A 48 17.99 -3.04 4.67
C LEU A 48 17.82 -2.10 3.45
N ALA A 49 18.16 -2.57 2.25
CA ALA A 49 18.04 -1.75 1.05
C ALA A 49 16.58 -1.39 0.76
N HIS A 50 15.66 -2.36 0.92
CA HIS A 50 14.23 -2.14 0.73
C HIS A 50 13.69 -1.13 1.76
N LEU A 51 14.05 -1.29 3.04
CA LEU A 51 13.70 -0.33 4.09
C LEU A 51 14.26 1.07 3.76
N ALA A 52 15.54 1.17 3.46
CA ALA A 52 16.22 2.46 3.24
C ALA A 52 15.58 3.25 2.07
N LEU A 53 15.32 2.58 0.94
CA LEU A 53 14.66 3.22 -0.21
C LEU A 53 13.23 3.66 0.12
N ASN A 54 12.44 2.81 0.80
CA ASN A 54 11.10 3.19 1.22
C ASN A 54 11.12 4.38 2.20
N MET A 55 12.02 4.38 3.19
CA MET A 55 12.11 5.48 4.16
C MET A 55 12.57 6.78 3.52
N LEU A 56 13.50 6.71 2.57
CA LEU A 56 13.92 7.88 1.80
C LEU A 56 12.75 8.47 1.00
N CYS A 57 12.03 7.64 0.23
CA CYS A 57 10.85 8.07 -0.51
C CYS A 57 9.76 8.63 0.42
N LEU A 58 9.48 7.94 1.53
CA LEU A 58 8.49 8.37 2.51
C LEU A 58 8.86 9.71 3.15
N TRP A 59 10.14 9.92 3.45
CA TRP A 59 10.64 11.19 3.96
C TRP A 59 10.50 12.31 2.93
N MET A 60 10.92 12.08 1.68
CA MET A 60 10.84 13.08 0.60
C MET A 60 9.39 13.49 0.30
N VAL A 61 8.51 12.52 0.08
CA VAL A 61 7.10 12.79 -0.24
C VAL A 61 6.35 13.31 1.00
N GLY A 62 6.66 12.75 2.17
CA GLY A 62 6.03 13.13 3.44
C GLY A 62 6.37 14.54 3.87
N SER A 63 7.62 14.99 3.72
CA SER A 63 8.03 16.36 4.05
C SER A 63 7.28 17.42 3.24
N PHE A 64 6.80 17.08 2.05
CA PHE A 64 5.94 17.95 1.25
C PHE A 64 4.46 17.80 1.61
N LEU A 65 3.95 16.55 1.67
CA LEU A 65 2.51 16.31 1.81
C LEU A 65 1.98 16.57 3.22
N GLU A 66 2.73 16.25 4.28
CA GLU A 66 2.26 16.40 5.66
C GLU A 66 1.93 17.86 6.01
N PRO A 67 2.77 18.87 5.69
CA PRO A 67 2.42 20.27 5.88
C PRO A 67 1.20 20.71 5.06
N MET A 68 1.02 20.19 3.87
CA MET A 68 -0.08 20.57 2.97
C MET A 68 -1.42 19.95 3.38
N LEU A 69 -1.41 18.70 3.80
CA LEU A 69 -2.64 17.97 4.14
C LEU A 69 -2.99 18.06 5.64
N GLY A 70 -1.98 18.24 6.49
CA GLY A 70 -2.08 18.08 7.95
C GLY A 70 -2.01 16.62 8.37
N ARG A 71 -1.62 16.38 9.62
CA ARG A 71 -1.25 15.08 10.18
C ARG A 71 -2.26 13.96 9.93
N TRP A 72 -3.55 14.23 10.20
CA TRP A 72 -4.55 13.17 10.12
C TRP A 72 -4.80 12.70 8.68
N ARG A 73 -4.88 13.63 7.70
CA ARG A 73 -5.07 13.27 6.28
C ARG A 73 -3.85 12.58 5.70
N TYR A 74 -2.66 13.03 6.10
CA TYR A 74 -1.41 12.38 5.75
C TYR A 74 -1.36 10.93 6.27
N ALA A 75 -1.70 10.72 7.55
CA ALA A 75 -1.75 9.39 8.14
C ALA A 75 -2.83 8.50 7.50
N ALA A 76 -4.02 9.04 7.29
CA ALA A 76 -5.12 8.33 6.64
C ALA A 76 -4.79 7.96 5.19
N LEU A 77 -4.19 8.90 4.43
CA LEU A 77 -3.73 8.65 3.07
C LEU A 77 -2.74 7.48 3.01
N TYR A 78 -1.72 7.50 3.89
CA TYR A 78 -0.74 6.42 3.98
C TYR A 78 -1.40 5.06 4.25
N LEU A 79 -2.22 4.98 5.31
CA LEU A 79 -2.85 3.73 5.72
C LEU A 79 -3.84 3.22 4.66
N VAL A 80 -4.77 4.06 4.21
CA VAL A 80 -5.81 3.61 3.26
C VAL A 80 -5.22 3.25 1.89
N SER A 81 -4.15 3.95 1.46
CA SER A 81 -3.42 3.58 0.24
C SER A 81 -2.70 2.23 0.39
N GLY A 82 -2.08 1.97 1.54
CA GLY A 82 -1.48 0.66 1.82
C GLY A 82 -2.51 -0.47 1.81
N LEU A 83 -3.69 -0.24 2.44
CA LEU A 83 -4.82 -1.18 2.37
C LEU A 83 -5.29 -1.43 0.93
N GLY A 84 -5.35 -0.38 0.11
CA GLY A 84 -5.68 -0.48 -1.33
C GLY A 84 -4.67 -1.34 -2.10
N GLY A 85 -3.40 -1.27 -1.73
CA GLY A 85 -2.34 -2.13 -2.26
C GLY A 85 -2.61 -3.61 -1.94
N GLY A 86 -2.83 -3.94 -0.67
CA GLY A 86 -3.14 -5.31 -0.25
C GLY A 86 -4.46 -5.83 -0.85
N LEU A 87 -5.47 -4.96 -1.00
CA LEU A 87 -6.71 -5.33 -1.68
C LEU A 87 -6.46 -5.73 -3.14
N LEU A 88 -5.65 -4.96 -3.89
CA LEU A 88 -5.41 -5.30 -5.30
C LEU A 88 -4.56 -6.56 -5.45
N ILE A 89 -3.64 -6.85 -4.50
CA ILE A 89 -2.93 -8.14 -4.46
C ILE A 89 -3.91 -9.30 -4.31
N LEU A 90 -4.85 -9.21 -3.35
CA LEU A 90 -5.86 -10.24 -3.14
C LEU A 90 -6.80 -10.39 -4.35
N ALA A 91 -7.26 -9.28 -4.92
CA ALA A 91 -8.12 -9.26 -6.09
C ALA A 91 -7.44 -9.91 -7.31
N TRP A 92 -6.15 -9.67 -7.49
CA TRP A 92 -5.35 -10.27 -8.56
C TRP A 92 -5.19 -11.77 -8.37
N ALA A 93 -4.85 -12.23 -7.17
CA ALA A 93 -4.78 -13.66 -6.86
C ALA A 93 -6.12 -14.37 -7.12
N ARG A 94 -7.24 -13.72 -6.81
CA ARG A 94 -8.60 -14.23 -7.14
C ARG A 94 -8.86 -14.29 -8.64
N TRP A 95 -8.39 -13.29 -9.39
CA TRP A 95 -8.60 -13.22 -10.84
C TRP A 95 -7.76 -14.24 -11.60
N THR A 96 -6.51 -14.45 -11.23
CA THR A 96 -5.59 -15.37 -11.89
C THR A 96 -5.88 -16.84 -11.60
N GLY A 97 -6.78 -17.10 -10.65
CA GLY A 97 -7.06 -18.47 -10.20
C GLY A 97 -5.94 -19.05 -9.35
N PRO A 98 -5.94 -20.35 -9.09
CA PRO A 98 -4.91 -21.01 -8.30
C PRO A 98 -3.54 -20.89 -8.96
N SER A 99 -2.64 -20.16 -8.27
CA SER A 99 -1.34 -19.75 -8.81
C SER A 99 -0.40 -19.38 -7.66
N VAL A 100 0.85 -19.13 -7.96
CA VAL A 100 1.87 -18.73 -6.98
C VAL A 100 1.51 -17.44 -6.22
N GLU A 101 0.69 -16.57 -6.81
CA GLU A 101 0.23 -15.33 -6.20
C GLU A 101 -0.49 -15.55 -4.86
N TRP A 102 -1.15 -16.70 -4.67
CA TRP A 102 -1.84 -17.01 -3.41
C TRP A 102 -0.91 -17.17 -2.22
N VAL A 103 0.30 -17.65 -2.46
CA VAL A 103 1.30 -17.93 -1.42
C VAL A 103 2.45 -16.93 -1.40
N GLN A 104 2.43 -15.94 -2.31
CA GLN A 104 3.46 -14.91 -2.35
C GLN A 104 3.36 -13.98 -1.15
N LEU A 105 4.43 -13.95 -0.35
CA LEU A 105 4.53 -13.04 0.79
C LEU A 105 4.94 -11.65 0.30
N THR A 106 4.17 -10.64 0.69
CA THR A 106 4.39 -9.24 0.32
C THR A 106 4.54 -8.35 1.55
N VAL A 107 5.58 -7.52 1.55
CA VAL A 107 5.87 -6.53 2.59
C VAL A 107 6.32 -5.22 1.97
N GLY A 108 6.16 -4.12 2.69
CA GLY A 108 6.71 -2.81 2.34
C GLY A 108 5.71 -1.65 2.38
N ALA A 109 6.25 -0.49 2.72
CA ALA A 109 5.50 0.77 2.69
C ALA A 109 5.20 1.27 1.26
N SER A 110 5.73 0.62 0.24
CA SER A 110 5.75 1.13 -1.14
C SER A 110 4.35 1.35 -1.74
N GLY A 111 3.38 0.48 -1.46
CA GLY A 111 1.98 0.69 -1.87
C GLY A 111 1.41 1.99 -1.31
N ALA A 112 1.63 2.26 -0.03
CA ALA A 112 1.24 3.51 0.61
C ALA A 112 1.97 4.73 -0.02
N ILE A 113 3.27 4.60 -0.30
CA ILE A 113 4.10 5.64 -0.94
C ILE A 113 3.61 5.94 -2.35
N PHE A 114 3.24 4.93 -3.15
CA PHE A 114 2.63 5.13 -4.46
C PHE A 114 1.31 5.92 -4.36
N GLY A 115 0.50 5.63 -3.34
CA GLY A 115 -0.70 6.43 -3.06
C GLY A 115 -0.37 7.87 -2.70
N MET A 116 0.68 8.10 -1.93
CA MET A 116 1.15 9.46 -1.62
C MET A 116 1.63 10.19 -2.88
N PHE A 117 2.32 9.54 -3.81
CA PHE A 117 2.63 10.12 -5.13
C PHE A 117 1.36 10.48 -5.90
N GLY A 118 0.35 9.60 -5.89
CA GLY A 118 -0.95 9.89 -6.51
C GLY A 118 -1.62 11.13 -5.94
N ALA A 119 -1.63 11.28 -4.62
CA ALA A 119 -2.17 12.48 -3.96
C ALA A 119 -1.34 13.73 -4.26
N MET A 120 -0.01 13.60 -4.33
CA MET A 120 0.91 14.70 -4.62
C MET A 120 0.64 15.33 -5.99
N VAL A 121 0.26 14.53 -7.00
CA VAL A 121 -0.16 15.04 -8.33
C VAL A 121 -1.28 16.08 -8.19
N TRP A 122 -2.33 15.76 -7.40
CA TRP A 122 -3.46 16.67 -7.23
C TRP A 122 -3.14 17.89 -6.36
N VAL A 123 -2.34 17.71 -5.31
CA VAL A 123 -1.92 18.83 -4.45
C VAL A 123 -1.08 19.81 -5.23
N VAL A 124 -0.08 19.36 -5.98
CA VAL A 124 0.76 20.25 -6.82
C VAL A 124 -0.06 20.90 -7.93
N ARG A 125 -0.96 20.16 -8.60
CA ARG A 125 -1.88 20.74 -9.60
C ARG A 125 -2.73 21.84 -8.97
N ARG A 126 -3.25 21.66 -7.77
CA ARG A 126 -4.05 22.64 -7.04
C ARG A 126 -3.28 23.92 -6.73
N LEU A 127 -1.98 23.78 -6.46
CA LEU A 127 -1.08 24.92 -6.19
C LEU A 127 -0.59 25.62 -7.47
N GLY A 128 -0.98 25.15 -8.66
CA GLY A 128 -0.48 25.68 -9.92
C GLY A 128 0.96 25.29 -10.23
N GLY A 129 1.49 24.28 -9.52
CA GLY A 129 2.87 23.83 -9.65
C GLY A 129 3.12 22.98 -10.90
N ASN A 130 4.40 22.78 -11.24
CA ASN A 130 4.84 21.95 -12.35
C ASN A 130 4.84 20.46 -11.96
N LEU A 131 4.04 19.65 -12.64
CA LEU A 131 3.91 18.22 -12.43
C LEU A 131 5.05 17.40 -13.02
N ARG A 132 5.90 17.97 -13.88
CA ARG A 132 6.89 17.22 -14.68
C ARG A 132 7.81 16.35 -13.79
N GLY A 133 8.34 16.92 -12.72
CA GLY A 133 9.23 16.19 -11.82
C GLY A 133 8.53 14.99 -11.14
N ILE A 134 7.30 15.19 -10.67
CA ILE A 134 6.52 14.12 -10.01
C ILE A 134 6.19 13.01 -11.01
N LEU A 135 5.74 13.38 -12.21
CA LEU A 135 5.38 12.40 -13.25
C LEU A 135 6.59 11.62 -13.74
N VAL A 136 7.78 12.26 -13.84
CA VAL A 136 9.03 11.56 -14.18
C VAL A 136 9.40 10.55 -13.08
N VAL A 137 9.39 10.96 -11.81
CA VAL A 137 9.70 10.05 -10.69
C VAL A 137 8.69 8.90 -10.65
N LEU A 138 7.40 9.19 -10.80
CA LEU A 138 6.35 8.16 -10.81
C LEU A 138 6.53 7.20 -11.99
N ALA A 139 6.83 7.70 -13.19
CA ALA A 139 7.09 6.89 -14.38
C ALA A 139 8.30 5.97 -14.19
N ILE A 140 9.41 6.48 -13.65
CA ILE A 140 10.61 5.67 -13.33
C ILE A 140 10.23 4.54 -12.35
N ASN A 141 9.49 4.85 -11.29
CA ASN A 141 9.06 3.85 -10.31
C ASN A 141 8.09 2.82 -10.91
N ILE A 142 7.19 3.22 -11.82
CA ILE A 142 6.30 2.30 -12.54
C ILE A 142 7.13 1.37 -13.44
N VAL A 143 8.05 1.91 -14.23
CA VAL A 143 8.93 1.10 -15.09
C VAL A 143 9.74 0.12 -14.24
N PHE A 144 10.37 0.58 -13.16
CA PHE A 144 11.09 -0.29 -12.22
C PHE A 144 10.20 -1.40 -11.67
N THR A 145 8.98 -1.08 -11.25
CA THR A 145 8.01 -2.05 -10.75
C THR A 145 7.66 -3.13 -11.78
N LEU A 146 7.39 -2.73 -13.01
CA LEU A 146 7.00 -3.66 -14.07
C LEU A 146 8.17 -4.53 -14.55
N THR A 147 9.38 -3.99 -14.60
CA THR A 147 10.58 -4.74 -14.98
C THR A 147 11.08 -5.69 -13.89
N ASN A 148 10.68 -5.48 -12.64
CA ASN A 148 11.04 -6.32 -11.49
C ASN A 148 9.82 -7.02 -10.86
N SER A 149 8.78 -7.28 -11.63
CA SER A 149 7.49 -7.82 -11.14
C SER A 149 7.60 -9.21 -10.47
N GLY A 150 8.68 -9.94 -10.67
CA GLY A 150 8.98 -11.18 -9.94
C GLY A 150 9.35 -10.97 -8.46
N THR A 151 9.81 -9.78 -8.08
CA THR A 151 10.25 -9.44 -6.72
C THR A 151 9.52 -8.23 -6.12
N VAL A 152 8.90 -7.43 -6.98
CA VAL A 152 8.18 -6.21 -6.60
C VAL A 152 6.71 -6.38 -6.94
N SER A 153 5.84 -6.26 -5.93
CA SER A 153 4.39 -6.36 -6.14
C SER A 153 3.85 -5.14 -6.89
N TRP A 154 3.69 -5.28 -8.22
CA TRP A 154 3.06 -4.23 -9.03
C TRP A 154 1.61 -3.97 -8.60
N GLN A 155 0.89 -5.01 -8.19
CA GLN A 155 -0.47 -4.91 -7.68
C GLN A 155 -0.53 -4.01 -6.45
N GLY A 156 0.40 -4.21 -5.51
CA GLY A 156 0.51 -3.38 -4.30
C GLY A 156 0.72 -1.91 -4.63
N HIS A 157 1.59 -1.61 -5.59
CA HIS A 157 1.88 -0.25 -6.04
C HIS A 157 0.67 0.40 -6.73
N PHE A 158 0.04 -0.29 -7.69
CA PHE A 158 -1.10 0.26 -8.42
C PHE A 158 -2.34 0.40 -7.54
N GLY A 159 -2.61 -0.56 -6.63
CA GLY A 159 -3.72 -0.45 -5.69
C GLY A 159 -3.58 0.77 -4.77
N GLY A 160 -2.38 0.99 -4.25
CA GLY A 160 -2.08 2.20 -3.47
C GLY A 160 -2.22 3.48 -4.29
N LEU A 161 -1.67 3.51 -5.51
CA LEU A 161 -1.75 4.65 -6.41
C LEU A 161 -3.20 5.06 -6.71
N ILE A 162 -4.07 4.10 -7.02
CA ILE A 162 -5.49 4.35 -7.30
C ILE A 162 -6.18 5.01 -6.10
N VAL A 163 -6.00 4.43 -4.91
CA VAL A 163 -6.56 5.00 -3.68
C VAL A 163 -6.02 6.42 -3.42
N GLY A 164 -4.72 6.60 -3.60
CA GLY A 164 -4.07 7.90 -3.42
C GLY A 164 -4.54 8.97 -4.40
N LEU A 165 -4.79 8.59 -5.66
CA LEU A 165 -5.39 9.49 -6.65
C LEU A 165 -6.80 9.91 -6.24
N VAL A 166 -7.63 8.99 -5.77
CA VAL A 166 -9.01 9.27 -5.32
C VAL A 166 -9.02 10.18 -4.09
N LEU A 167 -8.31 9.80 -3.02
CA LEU A 167 -8.25 10.60 -1.79
C LEU A 167 -7.57 11.95 -2.02
N GLY A 168 -6.49 11.97 -2.79
CA GLY A 168 -5.74 13.18 -3.10
C GLY A 168 -6.57 14.19 -3.87
N ALA A 169 -7.40 13.76 -4.82
CA ALA A 169 -8.34 14.64 -5.54
C ALA A 169 -9.31 15.30 -4.56
N VAL A 170 -9.93 14.54 -3.65
CA VAL A 170 -10.84 15.11 -2.66
C VAL A 170 -10.09 16.03 -1.70
N TYR A 171 -8.93 15.64 -1.20
CA TYR A 171 -8.14 16.46 -0.29
C TYR A 171 -7.65 17.77 -0.93
N ALA A 172 -7.36 17.75 -2.24
CA ALA A 172 -6.95 18.94 -2.95
C ALA A 172 -8.11 19.88 -3.30
N PHE A 173 -9.26 19.35 -3.70
CA PHE A 173 -10.33 20.15 -4.34
C PHE A 173 -11.62 20.29 -3.50
N ALA A 174 -11.69 19.73 -2.30
CA ALA A 174 -12.84 19.91 -1.44
C ALA A 174 -13.13 21.40 -1.16
N PRO A 175 -14.41 21.82 -1.12
CA PRO A 175 -14.80 23.20 -0.88
C PRO A 175 -14.22 23.77 0.43
N ARG A 176 -13.66 24.98 0.41
CA ARG A 176 -12.95 25.58 1.57
C ARG A 176 -13.75 25.55 2.88
N GLY A 177 -15.04 25.89 2.85
CA GLY A 177 -15.89 25.91 4.05
C GLY A 177 -16.27 24.54 4.60
N ARG A 178 -16.12 23.46 3.82
CA ARG A 178 -16.50 22.09 4.20
C ARG A 178 -15.38 21.08 3.99
N HIS A 179 -14.15 21.55 3.83
CA HIS A 179 -13.00 20.74 3.45
C HIS A 179 -12.79 19.55 4.43
N ARG A 180 -12.94 19.79 5.75
CA ARG A 180 -12.81 18.72 6.75
C ARG A 180 -13.86 17.62 6.57
N VAL A 181 -15.12 18.01 6.35
CA VAL A 181 -16.25 17.07 6.22
C VAL A 181 -16.06 16.20 4.96
N TYR A 182 -15.78 16.80 3.81
CA TYR A 182 -15.54 16.05 2.57
C TYR A 182 -14.33 15.13 2.69
N SER A 183 -13.25 15.57 3.35
CA SER A 183 -12.08 14.73 3.58
C SER A 183 -12.41 13.52 4.46
N ILE A 184 -13.20 13.70 5.53
CA ILE A 184 -13.62 12.59 6.41
C ILE A 184 -14.52 11.63 5.63
N ILE A 185 -15.54 12.13 4.94
CA ILE A 185 -16.47 11.30 4.16
C ILE A 185 -15.72 10.48 3.11
N ALA A 186 -14.81 11.11 2.36
CA ALA A 186 -14.01 10.40 1.36
C ALA A 186 -13.10 9.35 1.98
N THR A 187 -12.40 9.69 3.07
CA THR A 187 -11.52 8.74 3.74
C THR A 187 -12.29 7.54 4.27
N VAL A 188 -13.39 7.77 4.98
CA VAL A 188 -14.23 6.71 5.54
C VAL A 188 -14.88 5.89 4.41
N GLY A 189 -15.43 6.56 3.40
CA GLY A 189 -16.07 5.88 2.26
C GLY A 189 -15.10 4.98 1.50
N VAL A 190 -13.89 5.47 1.19
CA VAL A 190 -12.86 4.68 0.51
C VAL A 190 -12.37 3.55 1.42
N ALA A 191 -12.13 3.80 2.71
CA ALA A 191 -11.72 2.76 3.65
C ALA A 191 -12.79 1.66 3.80
N VAL A 192 -14.07 2.02 3.91
CA VAL A 192 -15.19 1.07 3.96
C VAL A 192 -15.28 0.26 2.67
N LEU A 193 -15.13 0.90 1.51
CA LEU A 193 -15.13 0.22 0.22
C LEU A 193 -13.97 -0.78 0.12
N VAL A 194 -12.75 -0.36 0.47
CA VAL A 194 -11.55 -1.22 0.45
C VAL A 194 -11.71 -2.40 1.39
N LEU A 195 -12.09 -2.15 2.64
CA LEU A 195 -12.26 -3.21 3.64
C LEU A 195 -13.45 -4.12 3.34
N GLY A 196 -14.58 -3.58 2.89
CA GLY A 196 -15.74 -4.36 2.50
C GLY A 196 -15.47 -5.28 1.32
N THR A 197 -14.77 -4.76 0.29
CA THR A 197 -14.33 -5.57 -0.85
C THR A 197 -13.30 -6.62 -0.42
N TYR A 198 -12.35 -6.25 0.46
CA TYR A 198 -11.40 -7.21 1.02
C TYR A 198 -12.09 -8.36 1.74
N VAL A 199 -13.05 -8.07 2.62
CA VAL A 199 -13.85 -9.09 3.33
C VAL A 199 -14.58 -9.97 2.33
N ALA A 200 -15.25 -9.39 1.33
CA ALA A 200 -15.94 -10.15 0.30
C ALA A 200 -15.01 -11.09 -0.49
N LEU A 201 -13.83 -10.59 -0.90
CA LEU A 201 -12.84 -11.38 -1.64
C LEU A 201 -12.12 -12.42 -0.75
N SER A 202 -12.06 -12.22 0.56
CA SER A 202 -11.47 -13.18 1.50
C SER A 202 -12.41 -14.34 1.86
N THR A 203 -13.65 -14.36 1.35
CA THR A 203 -14.57 -15.49 1.51
C THR A 203 -14.31 -16.55 0.43
N GLY A 204 -14.48 -17.83 0.78
CA GLY A 204 -14.32 -18.94 -0.18
C GLY A 204 -12.94 -19.02 -0.80
N LEU A 205 -11.89 -18.78 0.00
CA LEU A 205 -10.50 -18.93 -0.43
C LEU A 205 -10.22 -20.41 -0.75
N PRO A 206 -9.35 -20.69 -1.74
CA PRO A 206 -8.91 -22.05 -2.01
C PRO A 206 -8.17 -22.62 -0.79
N THR A 207 -8.24 -23.93 -0.62
CA THR A 207 -7.44 -24.61 0.41
C THR A 207 -5.97 -24.68 -0.01
N THR A 208 -5.07 -24.77 0.96
CA THR A 208 -3.63 -24.98 0.69
C THR A 208 -3.39 -26.18 -0.19
N ASP A 209 -4.11 -27.28 0.02
CA ASP A 209 -3.99 -28.50 -0.77
C ASP A 209 -4.40 -28.29 -2.24
N ALA A 210 -5.46 -27.52 -2.49
CA ALA A 210 -5.90 -27.20 -3.85
C ALA A 210 -4.86 -26.35 -4.61
N ILE A 211 -4.17 -25.44 -3.91
CA ILE A 211 -3.09 -24.63 -4.50
C ILE A 211 -1.85 -25.49 -4.75
N THR A 212 -1.46 -26.29 -3.76
CA THR A 212 -0.25 -27.13 -3.82
C THR A 212 -0.36 -28.16 -4.95
N SER A 213 -1.52 -28.81 -5.11
CA SER A 213 -1.74 -29.78 -6.18
C SER A 213 -1.72 -29.17 -7.58
N GLN A 214 -2.00 -27.87 -7.74
CA GLN A 214 -1.95 -27.21 -9.05
C GLN A 214 -0.59 -26.59 -9.38
N ILE A 215 0.22 -26.25 -8.38
CA ILE A 215 1.55 -25.66 -8.59
C ILE A 215 2.61 -26.76 -8.74
N TRP A 216 2.44 -27.91 -8.05
CA TRP A 216 3.46 -28.96 -7.93
C TRP A 216 3.03 -30.34 -8.45
N GLY A 217 1.78 -30.51 -8.86
CA GLY A 217 1.26 -31.74 -9.49
C GLY A 217 1.31 -31.64 -11.00
#